data_ef0891747ba8cb18d8d664429ed6e0ba
#
_entry.id   ef0891747ba8cb18d8d664429ed6e0ba
#
_cell.length_a   1.000
_cell.length_b   1.000
_cell.length_c   1.000
_cell.angle_alpha   90.00
_cell.angle_beta   90.00
_cell.angle_gamma   90.00
#
_symmetry.space_group_name_H-M   'P 1'
#
loop_
_entity.id
_entity.type
_entity.pdbx_description
1 polymer ?
#
loop_
_entity_poly.entity_id
_entity_poly.type
_entity_poly.pdbx_seq_one_letter_code
_entity_poly.pdbx_strand_id
1 'polypeptide(L)'
;MSRAGNPFDYARRWWMRAILAASFLFLYFPIVALIAFSFNNSKRNINWRGFTLKYYEKAFANEALHDAFINSMIVASISTLVSTVLGAMLGILLYRFRFPLKGAYEGMVHLPIVIPEVCMGVALLAFFAANKMPLGLTTITVSHIAFTIPFVAVVIRARMAGFDRSLEEAACDLGAGQWQVMRDITLPYLKPGLIAGAMLAFTLSLDDFVITFFTSGPGSTTFPIKIYSMVRFSVTPEVNAASTLLIVLTLGLTVVAMWVQSRGDGGAGARKEGA
;
A
#
# COMPACT_ATOMS: atom_id res chain seq x y z
N MET A 1 -3.26 -25.97 -42.85
CA MET A 1 -2.81 -24.90 -41.98
C MET A 1 -3.94 -24.58 -40.99
N SER A 2 -3.89 -25.14 -39.79
CA SER A 2 -4.87 -24.88 -38.72
C SER A 2 -4.64 -23.44 -38.23
N ARG A 3 -5.69 -22.60 -38.32
CA ARG A 3 -5.70 -21.29 -37.67
C ARG A 3 -5.53 -21.54 -36.15
N ALA A 4 -4.35 -21.28 -35.62
CA ALA A 4 -4.15 -21.19 -34.19
C ALA A 4 -5.17 -20.18 -33.67
N GLY A 5 -6.15 -20.64 -32.91
CA GLY A 5 -7.20 -19.78 -32.35
C GLY A 5 -6.53 -18.70 -31.49
N ASN A 6 -6.94 -17.47 -31.71
CA ASN A 6 -6.43 -16.32 -30.94
C ASN A 6 -6.68 -16.63 -29.45
N PRO A 7 -5.63 -16.61 -28.58
CA PRO A 7 -5.80 -16.94 -27.15
C PRO A 7 -6.83 -16.07 -26.45
N PHE A 8 -7.22 -14.94 -27.04
CA PHE A 8 -8.30 -14.07 -26.54
C PHE A 8 -9.72 -14.53 -26.93
N ASP A 9 -9.90 -15.54 -27.81
CA ASP A 9 -11.20 -16.09 -28.16
C ASP A 9 -11.89 -16.78 -26.98
N TYR A 10 -11.13 -17.24 -25.99
CA TYR A 10 -11.67 -17.79 -24.75
C TYR A 10 -12.39 -16.73 -23.91
N ALA A 11 -11.90 -15.47 -23.87
CA ALA A 11 -12.55 -14.38 -23.14
C ALA A 11 -13.94 -13.99 -23.72
N ARG A 12 -14.25 -14.42 -24.93
CA ARG A 12 -15.55 -14.19 -25.60
C ARG A 12 -16.61 -15.22 -25.21
N ARG A 13 -16.26 -16.33 -24.60
CA ARG A 13 -17.21 -17.37 -24.20
C ARG A 13 -18.05 -16.91 -23.01
N TRP A 14 -19.38 -16.96 -23.15
CA TRP A 14 -20.33 -16.47 -22.15
C TRP A 14 -20.12 -17.09 -20.76
N TRP A 15 -19.80 -18.37 -20.68
CA TRP A 15 -19.57 -19.07 -19.42
C TRP A 15 -18.31 -18.57 -18.67
N MET A 16 -17.24 -18.15 -19.37
CA MET A 16 -16.08 -17.52 -18.73
C MET A 16 -16.43 -16.16 -18.16
N ARG A 17 -17.26 -15.38 -18.87
CA ARG A 17 -17.79 -14.11 -18.36
C ARG A 17 -18.69 -14.33 -17.14
N ALA A 18 -19.50 -15.40 -17.17
CA ALA A 18 -20.36 -15.78 -16.04
C ALA A 18 -19.55 -16.18 -14.82
N ILE A 19 -18.49 -17.00 -14.98
CA ILE A 19 -17.57 -17.35 -13.89
C ILE A 19 -16.88 -16.12 -13.35
N LEU A 20 -16.35 -15.25 -14.22
CA LEU A 20 -15.70 -14.00 -13.81
C LEU A 20 -16.68 -13.12 -13.02
N ALA A 21 -17.88 -12.91 -13.53
CA ALA A 21 -18.92 -12.12 -12.86
C ALA A 21 -19.30 -12.74 -11.49
N ALA A 22 -19.48 -14.06 -11.45
CA ALA A 22 -19.77 -14.78 -10.20
C ALA A 22 -18.63 -14.65 -9.18
N SER A 23 -17.37 -14.73 -9.61
CA SER A 23 -16.19 -14.55 -8.75
C SER A 23 -16.14 -13.12 -8.19
N PHE A 24 -16.35 -12.11 -9.03
CA PHE A 24 -16.40 -10.73 -8.55
C PHE A 24 -17.57 -10.50 -7.59
N LEU A 25 -18.76 -11.00 -7.93
CA LEU A 25 -19.93 -10.87 -7.06
C LEU A 25 -19.68 -11.54 -5.71
N PHE A 26 -19.10 -12.74 -5.69
CA PHE A 26 -18.75 -13.44 -4.46
C PHE A 26 -17.74 -12.68 -3.60
N LEU A 27 -16.71 -12.10 -4.22
CA LEU A 27 -15.67 -11.33 -3.51
C LEU A 27 -16.19 -9.99 -2.98
N TYR A 28 -16.99 -9.27 -3.76
CA TYR A 28 -17.45 -7.93 -3.38
C TYR A 28 -18.75 -7.93 -2.59
N PHE A 29 -19.54 -9.00 -2.64
CA PHE A 29 -20.82 -9.09 -1.93
C PHE A 29 -20.71 -8.82 -0.43
N PRO A 30 -19.73 -9.40 0.32
CA PRO A 30 -19.58 -9.10 1.75
C PRO A 30 -19.26 -7.63 2.01
N ILE A 31 -18.46 -6.99 1.14
CA ILE A 31 -18.10 -5.58 1.26
C ILE A 31 -19.32 -4.69 1.03
N VAL A 32 -20.10 -4.98 -0.03
CA VAL A 32 -21.33 -4.27 -0.32
C VAL A 32 -22.35 -4.46 0.81
N ALA A 33 -22.46 -5.67 1.34
CA ALA A 33 -23.34 -5.94 2.47
C ALA A 33 -22.89 -5.15 3.72
N LEU A 34 -21.60 -5.11 4.04
CA LEU A 34 -21.05 -4.31 5.14
C LEU A 34 -21.40 -2.83 4.97
N ILE A 35 -21.17 -2.27 3.78
CA ILE A 35 -21.50 -0.88 3.46
C ILE A 35 -23.01 -0.64 3.58
N ALA A 36 -23.84 -1.53 3.04
CA ALA A 36 -25.30 -1.40 3.15
C ALA A 36 -25.74 -1.42 4.63
N PHE A 37 -25.26 -2.38 5.41
CA PHE A 37 -25.61 -2.49 6.82
C PHE A 37 -25.02 -1.39 7.70
N SER A 38 -24.07 -0.60 7.24
CA SER A 38 -23.61 0.60 7.96
C SER A 38 -24.67 1.67 8.10
N PHE A 39 -25.65 1.68 7.19
CA PHE A 39 -26.80 2.60 7.20
C PHE A 39 -28.03 2.01 7.90
N ASN A 40 -27.94 0.80 8.47
CA ASN A 40 -29.08 0.12 9.06
C ASN A 40 -29.43 0.67 10.45
N ASN A 41 -30.68 1.10 10.64
CA ASN A 41 -31.20 1.60 11.94
C ASN A 41 -31.53 0.44 12.89
N SER A 42 -30.54 -0.41 13.20
CA SER A 42 -30.68 -1.54 14.12
C SER A 42 -29.52 -1.55 15.12
N LYS A 43 -29.74 -2.11 16.29
CA LYS A 43 -28.66 -2.34 17.28
C LYS A 43 -27.78 -3.54 16.92
N ARG A 44 -28.31 -4.47 16.11
CA ARG A 44 -27.62 -5.69 15.65
C ARG A 44 -27.79 -5.82 14.15
N ASN A 45 -26.75 -6.27 13.44
CA ASN A 45 -26.73 -6.40 11.98
C ASN A 45 -27.49 -7.64 11.44
N ILE A 46 -28.60 -8.04 12.10
CA ILE A 46 -29.34 -9.24 11.70
C ILE A 46 -30.47 -8.89 10.72
N ASN A 47 -31.20 -7.81 11.01
CA ASN A 47 -32.36 -7.41 10.22
C ASN A 47 -32.25 -5.95 9.80
N TRP A 48 -32.64 -5.66 8.56
CA TRP A 48 -32.77 -4.29 8.07
C TRP A 48 -34.00 -3.61 8.71
N ARG A 49 -33.78 -2.47 9.39
CA ARG A 49 -34.83 -1.71 10.08
C ARG A 49 -35.02 -0.28 9.54
N GLY A 50 -34.45 0.02 8.38
CA GLY A 50 -34.53 1.33 7.76
C GLY A 50 -33.19 2.04 7.67
N PHE A 51 -33.14 3.12 6.90
CA PHE A 51 -31.94 3.92 6.66
C PHE A 51 -31.67 4.91 7.77
N THR A 52 -30.42 5.03 8.20
CA THR A 52 -29.96 6.04 9.18
C THR A 52 -28.49 6.39 9.02
N LEU A 53 -28.11 7.61 9.35
CA LEU A 53 -26.72 8.07 9.44
C LEU A 53 -26.20 8.10 10.89
N LYS A 54 -27.03 7.76 11.87
CA LYS A 54 -26.72 7.84 13.30
C LYS A 54 -25.41 7.14 13.68
N TYR A 55 -25.06 6.05 13.02
CA TYR A 55 -23.84 5.29 13.35
C TYR A 55 -22.58 5.95 12.81
N TYR A 56 -22.68 6.74 11.75
CA TYR A 56 -21.58 7.59 11.30
C TYR A 56 -21.34 8.74 12.30
N GLU A 57 -22.40 9.39 12.76
CA GLU A 57 -22.30 10.41 13.84
C GLU A 57 -21.64 9.83 15.08
N LYS A 58 -22.05 8.62 15.51
CA LYS A 58 -21.43 7.91 16.63
C LYS A 58 -19.97 7.57 16.38
N ALA A 59 -19.62 7.10 15.19
CA ALA A 59 -18.24 6.77 14.84
C ALA A 59 -17.35 8.01 14.88
N PHE A 60 -17.83 9.16 14.39
CA PHE A 60 -17.12 10.45 14.48
C PHE A 60 -17.03 11.00 15.90
N ALA A 61 -18.03 10.76 16.75
CA ALA A 61 -18.01 11.19 18.15
C ALA A 61 -17.22 10.24 19.07
N ASN A 62 -16.75 9.10 18.57
CA ASN A 62 -16.03 8.11 19.36
C ASN A 62 -14.54 8.49 19.45
N GLU A 63 -14.14 9.09 20.57
CA GLU A 63 -12.75 9.52 20.82
C GLU A 63 -11.75 8.40 20.59
N ALA A 64 -12.05 7.17 21.04
CA ALA A 64 -11.12 6.05 20.87
C ALA A 64 -10.97 5.59 19.40
N LEU A 65 -11.95 5.81 18.52
CA LEU A 65 -11.82 5.63 17.08
C LEU A 65 -11.02 6.75 16.47
N HIS A 66 -11.23 7.98 16.91
CA HIS A 66 -10.49 9.14 16.43
C HIS A 66 -9.00 9.05 16.78
N ASP A 67 -8.66 8.71 18.03
CA ASP A 67 -7.27 8.51 18.45
C ASP A 67 -6.60 7.38 17.65
N ALA A 68 -7.30 6.27 17.45
CA ALA A 68 -6.80 5.16 16.66
C ALA A 68 -6.57 5.54 15.19
N PHE A 69 -7.43 6.38 14.62
CA PHE A 69 -7.26 6.92 13.26
C PHE A 69 -6.05 7.85 13.18
N ILE A 70 -5.88 8.76 14.13
CA ILE A 70 -4.71 9.65 14.21
C ILE A 70 -3.43 8.82 14.32
N ASN A 71 -3.38 7.82 15.19
CA ASN A 71 -2.24 6.92 15.33
C ASN A 71 -1.90 6.24 13.99
N SER A 72 -2.90 5.71 13.28
CA SER A 72 -2.70 5.13 11.95
C SER A 72 -2.14 6.14 10.96
N MET A 73 -2.65 7.38 10.94
CA MET A 73 -2.17 8.43 10.04
C MET A 73 -0.72 8.81 10.35
N ILE A 74 -0.36 8.95 11.62
CA ILE A 74 1.03 9.26 12.04
C ILE A 74 1.96 8.14 11.59
N VAL A 75 1.65 6.88 11.93
CA VAL A 75 2.46 5.72 11.55
C VAL A 75 2.59 5.62 10.03
N ALA A 76 1.48 5.66 9.29
CA ALA A 76 1.49 5.55 7.84
C ALA A 76 2.27 6.69 7.18
N SER A 77 2.12 7.92 7.65
CA SER A 77 2.82 9.08 7.06
C SER A 77 4.32 9.02 7.29
N ILE A 78 4.76 8.74 8.52
CA ILE A 78 6.18 8.69 8.86
C ILE A 78 6.84 7.48 8.18
N SER A 79 6.23 6.30 8.27
CA SER A 79 6.77 5.09 7.63
C SER A 79 6.86 5.25 6.12
N THR A 80 5.85 5.83 5.48
CA THR A 80 5.86 6.11 4.03
C THR A 80 6.99 7.05 3.64
N LEU A 81 7.15 8.16 4.37
CA LEU A 81 8.19 9.13 4.06
C LEU A 81 9.58 8.49 4.12
N VAL A 82 9.87 7.79 5.21
CA VAL A 82 11.17 7.15 5.43
C VAL A 82 11.39 6.00 4.45
N SER A 83 10.41 5.12 4.27
CA SER A 83 10.53 3.98 3.37
C SER A 83 10.59 4.40 1.89
N THR A 84 9.96 5.52 1.51
CA THR A 84 10.08 6.04 0.14
C THR A 84 11.50 6.50 -0.13
N VAL A 85 12.13 7.21 0.78
CA VAL A 85 13.53 7.65 0.63
C VAL A 85 14.47 6.45 0.62
N LEU A 86 14.41 5.59 1.62
CA LEU A 86 15.31 4.44 1.76
C LEU A 86 15.07 3.40 0.65
N GLY A 87 13.81 3.13 0.31
CA GLY A 87 13.43 2.21 -0.76
C GLY A 87 13.85 2.73 -2.14
N ALA A 88 13.73 4.04 -2.37
CA ALA A 88 14.22 4.64 -3.62
C ALA A 88 15.75 4.52 -3.73
N MET A 89 16.49 4.86 -2.67
CA MET A 89 17.94 4.69 -2.64
C MET A 89 18.34 3.22 -2.90
N LEU A 90 17.66 2.29 -2.24
CA LEU A 90 17.90 0.85 -2.41
C LEU A 90 17.57 0.38 -3.84
N GLY A 91 16.43 0.80 -4.40
CA GLY A 91 16.03 0.45 -5.77
C GLY A 91 17.01 0.96 -6.83
N ILE A 92 17.48 2.22 -6.69
CA ILE A 92 18.51 2.81 -7.55
C ILE A 92 19.84 2.07 -7.36
N LEU A 93 20.26 1.78 -6.13
CA LEU A 93 21.49 1.05 -5.82
C LEU A 93 21.50 -0.32 -6.50
N LEU A 94 20.45 -1.10 -6.32
CA LEU A 94 20.33 -2.45 -6.86
C LEU A 94 20.22 -2.45 -8.40
N TYR A 95 19.66 -1.41 -9.00
CA TYR A 95 19.61 -1.30 -10.45
C TYR A 95 20.95 -0.85 -11.04
N ARG A 96 21.56 0.20 -10.49
CA ARG A 96 22.66 0.93 -11.09
C ARG A 96 24.02 0.30 -10.85
N PHE A 97 24.25 -0.24 -9.66
CA PHE A 97 25.57 -0.69 -9.25
C PHE A 97 25.72 -2.21 -9.31
N ARG A 98 26.97 -2.62 -9.64
CA ARG A 98 27.41 -4.01 -9.56
C ARG A 98 28.41 -4.10 -8.39
N PHE A 99 28.14 -4.96 -7.44
CA PHE A 99 28.97 -5.16 -6.25
C PHE A 99 28.95 -6.64 -5.83
N PRO A 100 29.95 -7.08 -5.05
CA PRO A 100 29.99 -8.45 -4.55
C PRO A 100 28.73 -8.80 -3.77
N LEU A 101 28.27 -10.03 -3.87
CA LEU A 101 27.07 -10.53 -3.15
C LEU A 101 25.75 -9.82 -3.50
N LYS A 102 25.70 -9.05 -4.59
CA LYS A 102 24.48 -8.35 -5.02
C LYS A 102 23.24 -9.26 -5.02
N GLY A 103 23.37 -10.51 -5.49
CA GLY A 103 22.26 -11.48 -5.50
C GLY A 103 21.76 -11.82 -4.10
N ALA A 104 22.65 -11.90 -3.11
CA ALA A 104 22.25 -12.11 -1.72
C ALA A 104 21.50 -10.90 -1.16
N TYR A 105 21.96 -9.68 -1.42
CA TYR A 105 21.23 -8.47 -1.04
C TYR A 105 19.86 -8.36 -1.71
N GLU A 106 19.77 -8.69 -3.00
CA GLU A 106 18.48 -8.76 -3.70
C GLU A 106 17.55 -9.78 -3.04
N GLY A 107 18.06 -10.96 -2.68
CA GLY A 107 17.32 -11.95 -1.93
C GLY A 107 16.81 -11.42 -0.59
N MET A 108 17.68 -10.77 0.19
CA MET A 108 17.32 -10.18 1.48
C MET A 108 16.25 -9.09 1.36
N VAL A 109 16.31 -8.27 0.32
CA VAL A 109 15.29 -7.23 0.07
C VAL A 109 13.93 -7.86 -0.28
N HIS A 110 13.91 -9.03 -0.93
CA HIS A 110 12.66 -9.71 -1.25
C HIS A 110 12.09 -10.53 -0.09
N LEU A 111 12.88 -10.83 0.95
CA LEU A 111 12.42 -11.63 2.09
C LEU A 111 11.12 -11.10 2.74
N PRO A 112 10.98 -9.80 3.07
CA PRO A 112 9.76 -9.29 3.68
C PRO A 112 8.51 -9.41 2.78
N ILE A 113 8.69 -9.50 1.45
CA ILE A 113 7.58 -9.67 0.50
C ILE A 113 7.09 -11.12 0.48
N VAL A 114 7.97 -12.09 0.76
CA VAL A 114 7.70 -13.53 0.66
C VAL A 114 7.34 -14.12 2.03
N ILE A 115 7.93 -13.60 3.10
CA ILE A 115 7.69 -14.09 4.46
C ILE A 115 6.25 -13.75 4.88
N PRO A 116 5.52 -14.71 5.49
CA PRO A 116 4.21 -14.41 6.07
C PRO A 116 4.29 -13.27 7.10
N GLU A 117 3.39 -12.30 7.03
CA GLU A 117 3.36 -11.13 7.92
C GLU A 117 3.37 -11.50 9.41
N VAL A 118 2.70 -12.61 9.77
CA VAL A 118 2.70 -13.13 11.15
C VAL A 118 4.12 -13.47 11.62
N CYS A 119 4.90 -14.16 10.77
CA CYS A 119 6.29 -14.50 11.09
C CYS A 119 7.15 -13.24 11.26
N MET A 120 6.94 -12.25 10.41
CA MET A 120 7.63 -10.98 10.51
C MET A 120 7.23 -10.22 11.78
N GLY A 121 5.95 -10.16 12.11
CA GLY A 121 5.45 -9.53 13.33
C GLY A 121 6.03 -10.17 14.61
N VAL A 122 6.04 -11.51 14.67
CA VAL A 122 6.64 -12.25 15.80
C VAL A 122 8.15 -12.02 15.89
N ALA A 123 8.86 -12.01 14.77
CA ALA A 123 10.30 -11.75 14.75
C ALA A 123 10.64 -10.33 15.23
N LEU A 124 9.85 -9.33 14.81
CA LEU A 124 9.99 -7.94 15.26
C LEU A 124 9.68 -7.80 16.75
N LEU A 125 8.62 -8.45 17.25
CA LEU A 125 8.32 -8.49 18.68
C LEU A 125 9.49 -9.07 19.47
N ALA A 126 10.04 -10.20 19.03
CA ALA A 126 11.20 -10.84 19.68
C ALA A 126 12.43 -9.91 19.66
N PHE A 127 12.67 -9.22 18.54
CA PHE A 127 13.75 -8.25 18.41
C PHE A 127 13.58 -7.08 19.40
N PHE A 128 12.39 -6.48 19.50
CA PHE A 128 12.13 -5.37 20.42
C PHE A 128 12.22 -5.82 21.88
N ALA A 129 11.70 -7.01 22.20
CA ALA A 129 11.78 -7.56 23.54
C ALA A 129 13.24 -7.85 23.97
N ALA A 130 14.05 -8.45 23.08
CA ALA A 130 15.46 -8.71 23.33
C ALA A 130 16.27 -7.43 23.59
N ASN A 131 15.90 -6.33 22.91
CA ASN A 131 16.51 -5.02 23.10
C ASN A 131 15.86 -4.18 24.20
N LYS A 132 14.88 -4.74 24.94
CA LYS A 132 14.14 -4.04 26.01
C LYS A 132 13.47 -2.74 25.54
N MET A 133 13.09 -2.68 24.27
CA MET A 133 12.40 -1.51 23.71
C MET A 133 10.91 -1.54 24.11
N PRO A 134 10.39 -0.46 24.69
CA PRO A 134 8.95 -0.39 25.00
C PRO A 134 8.13 -0.38 23.71
N LEU A 135 7.12 -1.25 23.64
CA LEU A 135 6.20 -1.30 22.52
C LEU A 135 5.33 -0.05 22.49
N GLY A 136 5.08 0.49 21.30
CA GLY A 136 4.32 1.71 21.09
C GLY A 136 4.34 2.20 19.65
N LEU A 137 3.98 3.47 19.41
CA LEU A 137 3.96 4.05 18.06
C LEU A 137 5.32 3.98 17.35
N THR A 138 6.43 4.10 18.11
CA THR A 138 7.78 4.02 17.55
C THR A 138 8.09 2.63 17.00
N THR A 139 7.79 1.58 17.77
CA THR A 139 8.04 0.19 17.33
C THR A 139 7.14 -0.19 16.15
N ILE A 140 5.88 0.27 16.12
CA ILE A 140 5.01 0.11 14.96
C ILE A 140 5.62 0.80 13.74
N THR A 141 6.00 2.07 13.88
CA THR A 141 6.57 2.87 12.76
C THR A 141 7.84 2.23 12.19
N VAL A 142 8.77 1.79 13.05
CA VAL A 142 10.01 1.11 12.61
C VAL A 142 9.69 -0.20 11.91
N SER A 143 8.72 -0.96 12.40
CA SER A 143 8.26 -2.21 11.79
C SER A 143 7.68 -1.97 10.40
N HIS A 144 6.84 -0.95 10.26
CA HIS A 144 6.25 -0.58 8.98
C HIS A 144 7.29 -0.06 7.98
N ILE A 145 8.29 0.69 8.44
CA ILE A 145 9.43 1.10 7.59
C ILE A 145 10.16 -0.15 7.07
N ALA A 146 10.52 -1.08 7.95
CA ALA A 146 11.22 -2.31 7.55
C ALA A 146 10.40 -3.16 6.56
N PHE A 147 9.08 -3.21 6.75
CA PHE A 147 8.16 -3.94 5.89
C PHE A 147 7.98 -3.28 4.52
N THR A 148 7.85 -1.95 4.46
CA THR A 148 7.47 -1.25 3.23
C THR A 148 8.64 -0.86 2.32
N ILE A 149 9.88 -0.75 2.84
CA ILE A 149 11.10 -0.47 2.04
C ILE A 149 11.21 -1.39 0.80
N PRO A 150 11.08 -2.73 0.92
CA PRO A 150 11.18 -3.62 -0.23
C PRO A 150 10.18 -3.33 -1.34
N PHE A 151 8.95 -3.01 -0.99
CA PHE A 151 7.90 -2.70 -1.97
C PHE A 151 8.22 -1.44 -2.76
N VAL A 152 8.68 -0.39 -2.10
CA VAL A 152 9.15 0.83 -2.76
C VAL A 152 10.36 0.54 -3.65
N ALA A 153 11.33 -0.23 -3.15
CA ALA A 153 12.54 -0.57 -3.92
C ALA A 153 12.22 -1.32 -5.21
N VAL A 154 11.27 -2.25 -5.18
CA VAL A 154 10.80 -2.99 -6.37
C VAL A 154 10.14 -2.05 -7.38
N VAL A 155 9.27 -1.13 -6.94
CA VAL A 155 8.62 -0.15 -7.82
C VAL A 155 9.65 0.76 -8.49
N ILE A 156 10.61 1.28 -7.72
CA ILE A 156 11.67 2.15 -8.26
C ILE A 156 12.59 1.38 -9.22
N ARG A 157 12.96 0.14 -8.88
CA ARG A 157 13.76 -0.72 -9.77
C ARG A 157 13.04 -0.99 -11.09
N ALA A 158 11.75 -1.28 -11.05
CA ALA A 158 10.93 -1.46 -12.26
C ALA A 158 10.88 -0.19 -13.12
N ARG A 159 10.77 0.98 -12.50
CA ARG A 159 10.81 2.25 -13.20
C ARG A 159 12.18 2.50 -13.85
N MET A 160 13.27 2.20 -13.13
CA MET A 160 14.64 2.34 -13.64
C MET A 160 14.93 1.43 -14.85
N ALA A 161 14.24 0.31 -15.00
CA ALA A 161 14.44 -0.61 -16.12
C ALA A 161 14.12 0.03 -17.48
N GLY A 162 13.26 1.05 -17.52
CA GLY A 162 12.96 1.82 -18.73
C GLY A 162 13.77 3.12 -18.89
N PHE A 163 14.77 3.34 -18.03
CA PHE A 163 15.58 4.56 -18.05
C PHE A 163 16.70 4.50 -19.10
N ASP A 164 16.75 5.50 -19.96
CA ASP A 164 17.82 5.63 -20.95
C ASP A 164 19.04 6.31 -20.32
N ARG A 165 20.12 5.56 -20.18
CA ARG A 165 21.38 6.07 -19.61
C ARG A 165 22.08 7.11 -20.47
N SER A 166 21.82 7.13 -21.77
CA SER A 166 22.42 8.12 -22.69
C SER A 166 22.06 9.56 -22.27
N LEU A 167 20.93 9.77 -21.60
CA LEU A 167 20.56 11.08 -21.07
C LEU A 167 21.52 11.58 -19.97
N GLU A 168 21.98 10.67 -19.12
CA GLU A 168 22.96 11.00 -18.08
C GLU A 168 24.36 11.23 -18.68
N GLU A 169 24.74 10.40 -19.65
CA GLU A 169 26.02 10.53 -20.36
C GLU A 169 26.09 11.86 -21.11
N ALA A 170 25.06 12.21 -21.86
CA ALA A 170 24.97 13.49 -22.56
C ALA A 170 25.04 14.70 -21.61
N ALA A 171 24.42 14.61 -20.42
CA ALA A 171 24.52 15.67 -19.44
C ALA A 171 25.93 15.80 -18.85
N CYS A 172 26.62 14.67 -18.62
CA CYS A 172 28.01 14.67 -18.18
C CYS A 172 28.93 15.27 -19.23
N ASP A 173 28.71 14.97 -20.51
CA ASP A 173 29.47 15.55 -21.64
C ASP A 173 29.29 17.08 -21.74
N LEU A 174 28.14 17.59 -21.32
CA LEU A 174 27.86 19.02 -21.19
C LEU A 174 28.41 19.65 -19.89
N GLY A 175 29.15 18.88 -19.07
CA GLY A 175 29.79 19.35 -17.83
C GLY A 175 28.92 19.27 -16.59
N ALA A 176 27.77 18.59 -16.63
CA ALA A 176 26.95 18.42 -15.44
C ALA A 176 27.64 17.51 -14.41
N GLY A 177 27.68 17.95 -13.15
CA GLY A 177 28.15 17.13 -12.05
C GLY A 177 27.12 16.04 -11.67
N GLN A 178 27.57 14.99 -10.98
CA GLN A 178 26.71 13.84 -10.59
C GLN A 178 25.45 14.25 -9.83
N TRP A 179 25.53 15.26 -8.96
CA TRP A 179 24.38 15.79 -8.24
C TRP A 179 23.38 16.49 -9.16
N GLN A 180 23.86 17.23 -10.15
CA GLN A 180 22.99 17.88 -11.15
C GLN A 180 22.28 16.83 -12.00
N VAL A 181 22.99 15.78 -12.47
CA VAL A 181 22.39 14.65 -13.19
C VAL A 181 21.30 13.97 -12.35
N MET A 182 21.59 13.71 -11.08
CA MET A 182 20.60 13.10 -10.17
C MET A 182 19.36 13.98 -10.00
N ARG A 183 19.56 15.28 -9.74
CA ARG A 183 18.46 16.20 -9.44
C ARG A 183 17.63 16.56 -10.69
N ASP A 184 18.29 16.78 -11.83
CA ASP A 184 17.67 17.38 -12.99
C ASP A 184 17.23 16.35 -14.05
N ILE A 185 17.75 15.12 -14.00
CA ILE A 185 17.42 14.03 -14.93
C ILE A 185 16.82 12.83 -14.21
N THR A 186 17.57 12.22 -13.28
CA THR A 186 17.18 10.93 -12.67
C THR A 186 15.95 11.09 -11.76
N LEU A 187 15.94 12.06 -10.84
CA LEU A 187 14.80 12.28 -9.92
C LEU A 187 13.51 12.69 -10.64
N PRO A 188 13.52 13.61 -11.62
CA PRO A 188 12.31 13.92 -12.39
C PRO A 188 11.77 12.72 -13.16
N TYR A 189 12.62 11.88 -13.72
CA TYR A 189 12.22 10.63 -14.37
C TYR A 189 11.59 9.64 -13.38
N LEU A 190 12.15 9.55 -12.17
CA LEU A 190 11.65 8.67 -11.11
C LEU A 190 10.41 9.19 -10.39
N LYS A 191 10.08 10.48 -10.51
CA LYS A 191 8.97 11.12 -9.79
C LYS A 191 7.65 10.33 -9.84
N PRO A 192 7.15 9.82 -11.00
CA PRO A 192 5.94 9.00 -11.02
C PRO A 192 6.11 7.69 -10.22
N GLY A 193 7.28 7.05 -10.33
CA GLY A 193 7.59 5.84 -9.56
C GLY A 193 7.71 6.11 -8.05
N LEU A 194 8.28 7.25 -7.65
CA LEU A 194 8.34 7.68 -6.24
C LEU A 194 6.95 7.88 -5.65
N ILE A 195 6.06 8.56 -6.39
CA ILE A 195 4.67 8.75 -5.96
C ILE A 195 3.96 7.41 -5.86
N ALA A 196 4.12 6.53 -6.86
CA ALA A 196 3.54 5.19 -6.85
C ALA A 196 4.02 4.35 -5.66
N GLY A 197 5.33 4.32 -5.43
CA GLY A 197 5.94 3.62 -4.30
C GLY A 197 5.51 4.18 -2.95
N ALA A 198 5.42 5.50 -2.82
CA ALA A 198 4.94 6.15 -1.61
C ALA A 198 3.47 5.80 -1.32
N MET A 199 2.61 5.84 -2.33
CA MET A 199 1.19 5.51 -2.14
C MET A 199 0.98 4.02 -1.82
N LEU A 200 1.77 3.13 -2.43
CA LEU A 200 1.77 1.72 -2.08
C LEU A 200 2.20 1.52 -0.62
N ALA A 201 3.31 2.14 -0.19
CA ALA A 201 3.79 2.06 1.18
C ALA A 201 2.77 2.63 2.17
N PHE A 202 2.13 3.75 1.84
CA PHE A 202 1.09 4.35 2.66
C PHE A 202 -0.12 3.44 2.83
N THR A 203 -0.60 2.85 1.74
CA THR A 203 -1.76 1.93 1.79
C THR A 203 -1.42 0.70 2.62
N LEU A 204 -0.27 0.05 2.36
CA LEU A 204 0.19 -1.12 3.12
C LEU A 204 0.37 -0.82 4.62
N SER A 205 0.83 0.37 4.97
CA SER A 205 0.98 0.77 6.36
C SER A 205 -0.36 1.12 7.04
N LEU A 206 -1.31 1.69 6.29
CA LEU A 206 -2.59 2.15 6.81
C LEU A 206 -3.53 1.00 7.16
N ASP A 207 -3.55 -0.04 6.36
CA ASP A 207 -4.43 -1.21 6.50
C ASP A 207 -3.78 -2.37 7.25
N ASP A 208 -2.48 -2.24 7.62
CA ASP A 208 -1.80 -3.30 8.36
C ASP A 208 -2.44 -3.53 9.74
N PHE A 209 -2.79 -4.77 9.95
CA PHE A 209 -3.26 -5.27 11.24
C PHE A 209 -2.22 -6.19 11.89
N VAL A 210 -1.58 -7.03 11.09
CA VAL A 210 -0.82 -8.18 11.59
C VAL A 210 0.47 -7.74 12.27
N ILE A 211 1.32 -6.99 11.59
CA ILE A 211 2.59 -6.50 12.15
C ILE A 211 2.31 -5.57 13.33
N THR A 212 1.33 -4.67 13.15
CA THR A 212 0.91 -3.75 14.21
C THR A 212 0.42 -4.47 15.46
N PHE A 213 -0.32 -5.58 15.31
CA PHE A 213 -0.81 -6.37 16.46
C PHE A 213 0.33 -6.87 17.36
N PHE A 214 1.45 -7.29 16.79
CA PHE A 214 2.61 -7.77 17.54
C PHE A 214 3.50 -6.65 18.08
N THR A 215 3.50 -5.48 17.45
CA THR A 215 4.44 -4.39 17.74
C THR A 215 3.81 -3.19 18.46
N SER A 216 2.49 -3.23 18.69
CA SER A 216 1.75 -2.20 19.43
C SER A 216 1.90 -2.37 20.94
N GLY A 217 1.82 -1.25 21.66
CA GLY A 217 1.83 -1.18 23.11
C GLY A 217 0.71 -0.31 23.67
N PRO A 218 0.69 -0.05 24.98
CA PRO A 218 -0.31 0.80 25.61
C PRO A 218 -0.39 2.18 24.94
N GLY A 219 -1.60 2.64 24.61
CA GLY A 219 -1.85 3.95 23.98
C GLY A 219 -1.52 4.05 22.49
N SER A 220 -1.02 2.99 21.84
CA SER A 220 -0.64 2.99 20.41
C SER A 220 -1.59 2.18 19.53
N THR A 221 -2.85 2.08 19.92
CA THR A 221 -3.87 1.39 19.14
C THR A 221 -4.06 2.08 17.80
N THR A 222 -3.91 1.34 16.69
CA THR A 222 -4.20 1.82 15.34
C THR A 222 -5.63 1.51 14.94
N PHE A 223 -6.09 2.11 13.85
CA PHE A 223 -7.47 1.97 13.41
C PHE A 223 -7.86 0.51 13.06
N PRO A 224 -7.03 -0.29 12.33
CA PRO A 224 -7.33 -1.71 12.11
C PRO A 224 -7.44 -2.53 13.41
N ILE A 225 -6.56 -2.29 14.39
CA ILE A 225 -6.63 -2.96 15.71
C ILE A 225 -7.93 -2.56 16.43
N LYS A 226 -8.31 -1.29 16.38
CA LYS A 226 -9.54 -0.82 17.00
C LYS A 226 -10.77 -1.47 16.39
N ILE A 227 -10.86 -1.51 15.06
CA ILE A 227 -11.93 -2.21 14.35
C ILE A 227 -11.99 -3.68 14.74
N TYR A 228 -10.86 -4.38 14.73
CA TYR A 228 -10.78 -5.78 15.15
C TYR A 228 -11.28 -5.98 16.58
N SER A 229 -10.89 -5.13 17.51
CA SER A 229 -11.35 -5.20 18.91
C SER A 229 -12.87 -5.04 19.03
N MET A 230 -13.44 -4.12 18.23
CA MET A 230 -14.89 -3.91 18.22
C MET A 230 -15.64 -5.12 17.63
N VAL A 231 -15.16 -5.66 16.48
CA VAL A 231 -15.75 -6.84 15.82
C VAL A 231 -15.73 -8.05 16.74
N ARG A 232 -14.66 -8.25 17.50
CA ARG A 232 -14.51 -9.39 18.40
C ARG A 232 -15.57 -9.44 19.50
N PHE A 233 -16.04 -8.28 19.95
CA PHE A 233 -17.09 -8.21 20.99
C PHE A 233 -18.50 -8.24 20.39
N SER A 234 -18.76 -7.50 19.31
CA SER A 234 -20.03 -7.57 18.58
C SER A 234 -19.94 -6.84 17.24
N VAL A 235 -20.53 -7.42 16.20
CA VAL A 235 -20.68 -6.74 14.90
C VAL A 235 -21.87 -5.79 14.98
N THR A 236 -21.60 -4.52 15.26
CA THR A 236 -22.61 -3.46 15.35
C THR A 236 -22.60 -2.61 14.06
N PRO A 237 -23.68 -1.89 13.74
CA PRO A 237 -23.66 -0.94 12.62
C PRO A 237 -22.60 0.17 12.75
N GLU A 238 -22.19 0.49 13.98
CA GLU A 238 -21.08 1.43 14.23
C GLU A 238 -19.74 0.90 13.71
N VAL A 239 -19.47 -0.40 13.90
CA VAL A 239 -18.29 -1.07 13.31
C VAL A 239 -18.35 -1.03 11.80
N ASN A 240 -19.51 -1.31 11.21
CA ASN A 240 -19.69 -1.24 9.76
C ASN A 240 -19.48 0.19 9.25
N ALA A 241 -19.98 1.21 9.95
CA ALA A 241 -19.77 2.61 9.58
C ALA A 241 -18.27 2.97 9.62
N ALA A 242 -17.56 2.62 10.69
CA ALA A 242 -16.13 2.83 10.82
C ALA A 242 -15.32 2.08 9.73
N SER A 243 -15.65 0.81 9.48
CA SER A 243 -15.02 0.03 8.41
C SER A 243 -15.30 0.61 7.02
N THR A 244 -16.52 1.10 6.79
CA THR A 244 -16.89 1.77 5.53
C THR A 244 -16.06 3.03 5.31
N LEU A 245 -15.84 3.84 6.35
CA LEU A 245 -14.98 5.02 6.26
C LEU A 245 -13.54 4.66 5.89
N LEU A 246 -12.98 3.59 6.46
CA LEU A 246 -11.65 3.11 6.10
C LEU A 246 -11.61 2.65 4.64
N ILE A 247 -12.59 1.85 4.19
CA ILE A 247 -12.69 1.38 2.80
C ILE A 247 -12.75 2.57 1.83
N VAL A 248 -13.58 3.56 2.11
CA VAL A 248 -13.71 4.76 1.27
C VAL A 248 -12.40 5.54 1.23
N LEU A 249 -11.71 5.67 2.36
CA LEU A 249 -10.42 6.33 2.43
C LEU A 249 -9.36 5.59 1.59
N THR A 250 -9.20 4.28 1.79
CA THR A 250 -8.19 3.49 1.08
C THR A 250 -8.47 3.40 -0.42
N LEU A 251 -9.72 3.22 -0.82
CA LEU A 251 -10.12 3.27 -2.24
C LEU A 251 -9.90 4.65 -2.85
N GLY A 252 -10.25 5.71 -2.13
CA GLY A 252 -10.02 7.09 -2.58
C GLY A 252 -8.54 7.35 -2.81
N LEU A 253 -7.68 6.96 -1.88
CA LEU A 253 -6.22 7.06 -2.02
C LEU A 253 -5.71 6.25 -3.21
N THR A 254 -6.19 5.03 -3.39
CA THR A 254 -5.80 4.17 -4.53
C THR A 254 -6.19 4.81 -5.87
N VAL A 255 -7.41 5.35 -5.98
CA VAL A 255 -7.87 6.04 -7.20
C VAL A 255 -7.01 7.29 -7.47
N VAL A 256 -6.71 8.08 -6.45
CA VAL A 256 -5.81 9.24 -6.59
C VAL A 256 -4.42 8.81 -7.04
N ALA A 257 -3.88 7.70 -6.48
CA ALA A 257 -2.62 7.11 -6.89
C ALA A 257 -2.60 6.77 -8.38
N MET A 258 -3.59 6.02 -8.83
CA MET A 258 -3.72 5.62 -10.23
C MET A 258 -3.84 6.82 -11.17
N TRP A 259 -4.60 7.83 -10.77
CA TRP A 259 -4.77 9.05 -11.55
C TRP A 259 -3.47 9.86 -11.67
N VAL A 260 -2.69 9.98 -10.59
CA VAL A 260 -1.39 10.65 -10.61
C VAL A 260 -0.39 9.88 -11.49
N GLN A 261 -0.38 8.54 -11.41
CA GLN A 261 0.45 7.70 -12.26
C GLN A 261 0.11 7.85 -13.75
N SER A 262 -1.18 7.81 -14.11
CA SER A 262 -1.61 7.92 -15.50
C SER A 262 -1.21 9.24 -16.16
N ARG A 263 -1.16 10.32 -15.39
CA ARG A 263 -0.66 11.62 -15.88
C ARG A 263 0.86 11.66 -16.04
N GLY A 264 1.59 10.89 -15.26
CA GLY A 264 3.06 10.80 -15.35
C GLY A 264 3.54 10.00 -16.57
N ASP A 265 2.77 9.01 -17.02
CA ASP A 265 3.13 8.15 -18.17
C ASP A 265 2.71 8.75 -19.53
N GLY A 266 1.69 9.62 -19.56
CA GLY A 266 1.25 10.29 -20.80
C GLY A 266 2.28 11.22 -21.44
N GLY A 267 3.27 11.70 -20.67
CA GLY A 267 4.36 12.53 -21.20
C GLY A 267 5.49 11.73 -21.89
N ALA A 268 5.60 10.43 -21.61
CA ALA A 268 6.66 9.58 -22.17
C ALA A 268 6.25 8.89 -23.50
N GLY A 269 4.94 8.67 -23.70
CA GLY A 269 4.40 8.01 -24.90
C GLY A 269 4.33 8.93 -26.12
N ALA A 270 4.03 10.21 -25.93
CA ALA A 270 3.86 11.18 -27.03
C ALA A 270 5.17 11.55 -27.77
N ARG A 271 6.34 11.20 -27.19
CA ARG A 271 7.65 11.44 -27.84
C ARG A 271 8.11 10.32 -28.77
N LYS A 272 7.47 9.14 -28.76
CA LYS A 272 7.87 8.02 -29.62
C LYS A 272 7.14 7.98 -30.96
N GLU A 273 6.10 8.75 -31.17
CA GLU A 273 5.35 8.81 -32.46
C GLU A 273 5.79 9.96 -33.38
N GLY A 274 6.75 10.77 -32.97
CA GLY A 274 7.23 11.94 -33.73
C GLY A 274 8.72 11.89 -34.19
N ALA A 275 9.37 10.70 -34.17
CA ALA A 275 10.75 10.56 -34.62
C ALA A 275 10.86 9.53 -35.74
#